data_9040a86f0613f0609c57013b533ca37d
#
_entry.id   9040a86f0613f0609c57013b533ca37d
#
_cell.length_a   1.000
_cell.length_b   1.000
_cell.length_c   1.000
_cell.angle_alpha   90.00
_cell.angle_beta   90.00
_cell.angle_gamma   90.00
#
_symmetry.space_group_name_H-M   'P 1'
#
loop_
_entity.id
_entity.type
_entity.pdbx_description
1 polymer ?
#
loop_
_entity_poly.entity_id
_entity_poly.type
_entity_poly.pdbx_seq_one_letter_code
_entity_poly.pdbx_strand_id
1 'polypeptide(L)'
;MCIFERINNEYQRILNIEFKNKNTKRESIEKDIQKLVSEKVDGVFIHLLENTNQRTFSNERETGIFDKLYKSFFDFQTKWNDEHKSIRLIIISLKQKILIYRVLKKNDFENLKDVFFIENHCGSIEEIKGNGWETQTTK
;
A
#
# COMPACT_ATOMS: atom_id res chain seq x y z
N MET A 1 12.50 7.69 1.46
CA MET A 1 13.89 7.19 1.23
C MET A 1 14.04 6.76 -0.22
N CYS A 2 15.14 7.09 -0.84
CA CYS A 2 15.42 6.72 -2.23
C CYS A 2 16.65 5.82 -2.30
N ILE A 3 16.58 4.79 -3.13
CA ILE A 3 17.71 3.92 -3.43
C ILE A 3 18.21 4.25 -4.82
N PHE A 4 19.53 4.38 -4.94
CA PHE A 4 20.22 4.69 -6.18
C PHE A 4 21.16 3.56 -6.55
N GLU A 5 21.25 3.31 -7.84
CA GLU A 5 22.26 2.43 -8.43
C GLU A 5 23.25 3.27 -9.24
N ARG A 6 24.51 2.87 -9.23
CA ARG A 6 25.53 3.49 -10.06
C ARG A 6 25.66 2.76 -11.39
N ILE A 7 25.24 3.42 -12.47
CA ILE A 7 25.28 2.89 -13.83
C ILE A 7 26.10 3.86 -14.69
N ASN A 8 27.15 3.37 -15.38
CA ASN A 8 27.99 4.19 -16.25
C ASN A 8 28.53 5.46 -15.58
N ASN A 9 28.99 5.37 -14.33
CA ASN A 9 29.47 6.48 -13.50
C ASN A 9 28.43 7.53 -13.11
N GLU A 10 27.15 7.30 -13.38
CA GLU A 10 26.04 8.14 -12.93
C GLU A 10 25.19 7.41 -11.89
N TYR A 11 24.60 8.14 -10.95
CA TYR A 11 23.67 7.59 -9.98
C TYR A 11 22.25 7.73 -10.52
N GLN A 12 21.58 6.59 -10.69
CA GLN A 12 20.18 6.53 -11.11
C GLN A 12 19.32 6.06 -9.94
N ARG A 13 18.22 6.76 -9.70
CA ARG A 13 17.23 6.31 -8.73
C ARG A 13 16.53 5.06 -9.26
N ILE A 14 16.50 3.99 -8.47
CA ILE A 14 15.87 2.73 -8.84
C ILE A 14 14.68 2.36 -7.97
N LEU A 15 14.56 2.95 -6.77
CA LEU A 15 13.50 2.65 -5.83
C LEU A 15 13.20 3.84 -4.92
N ASN A 16 11.93 4.07 -4.65
CA ASN A 16 11.46 5.03 -3.66
C ASN A 16 10.69 4.31 -2.55
N ILE A 17 11.07 4.54 -1.29
CA ILE A 17 10.45 3.92 -0.12
C ILE A 17 9.84 5.01 0.76
N GLU A 18 8.55 4.88 1.02
CA GLU A 18 7.83 5.70 2.00
C GLU A 18 7.43 4.84 3.20
N PHE A 19 7.66 5.38 4.38
CA PHE A 19 7.39 4.68 5.64
C PHE A 19 6.43 5.48 6.51
N LYS A 20 5.40 4.81 7.02
CA LYS A 20 4.45 5.34 7.99
C LYS A 20 4.46 4.56 9.27
N ASN A 21 4.37 5.26 10.36
CA ASN A 21 4.27 4.72 11.70
C ASN A 21 2.93 5.15 12.33
N LYS A 22 2.35 4.28 13.13
CA LYS A 22 1.09 4.49 13.85
C LYS A 22 -0.13 4.64 12.93
N ASN A 23 -1.26 4.92 13.52
CA ASN A 23 -2.51 5.13 12.81
C ASN A 23 -2.60 6.60 12.32
N THR A 24 -1.94 6.88 11.22
CA THR A 24 -1.84 8.22 10.64
C THR A 24 -3.12 8.66 9.97
N LYS A 25 -3.30 9.99 9.90
CA LYS A 25 -4.40 10.60 9.16
C LYS A 25 -4.30 10.32 7.67
N ARG A 26 -5.45 10.33 6.99
CA ARG A 26 -5.56 10.09 5.55
C ARG A 26 -4.61 11.00 4.74
N GLU A 27 -4.58 12.30 5.05
CA GLU A 27 -3.79 13.29 4.31
C GLU A 27 -2.29 12.97 4.29
N SER A 28 -1.79 12.37 5.36
CA SER A 28 -0.40 11.96 5.44
C SER A 28 -0.09 10.75 4.54
N ILE A 29 -1.03 9.82 4.43
CA ILE A 29 -0.93 8.68 3.51
C ILE A 29 -1.04 9.16 2.07
N GLU A 30 -1.98 10.05 1.78
CA GLU A 30 -2.18 10.62 0.44
C GLU A 30 -0.92 11.25 -0.14
N LYS A 31 -0.19 12.02 0.66
CA LYS A 31 1.08 12.66 0.21
C LYS A 31 2.12 11.64 -0.22
N ASP A 32 2.26 10.56 0.53
CA ASP A 32 3.23 9.52 0.21
C ASP A 32 2.81 8.70 -1.01
N ILE A 33 1.51 8.35 -1.09
CA ILE A 33 0.98 7.63 -2.24
C ILE A 33 1.08 8.50 -3.51
N GLN A 34 0.74 9.79 -3.42
CA GLN A 34 0.89 10.72 -4.54
C GLN A 34 2.35 10.74 -5.06
N LYS A 35 3.30 10.79 -4.15
CA LYS A 35 4.73 10.78 -4.50
C LYS A 35 5.12 9.47 -5.18
N LEU A 36 4.76 8.33 -4.58
CA LEU A 36 5.05 7.01 -5.15
C LEU A 36 4.40 6.82 -6.53
N VAL A 37 3.17 7.26 -6.72
CA VAL A 37 2.45 7.15 -8.00
C VAL A 37 3.06 8.04 -9.07
N SER A 38 3.50 9.24 -8.72
CA SER A 38 4.04 10.23 -9.66
C SER A 38 5.48 9.95 -10.10
N GLU A 39 6.25 9.21 -9.30
CA GLU A 39 7.64 8.87 -9.61
C GLU A 39 7.71 7.80 -10.73
N LYS A 40 8.78 7.84 -11.52
CA LYS A 40 8.99 6.89 -12.64
C LYS A 40 9.55 5.54 -12.21
N VAL A 41 10.05 5.45 -10.99
CA VAL A 41 10.67 4.24 -10.44
C VAL A 41 9.68 3.45 -9.61
N ASP A 42 10.02 2.20 -9.34
CA ASP A 42 9.25 1.36 -8.41
C ASP A 42 9.17 1.99 -7.02
N GLY A 43 8.08 1.72 -6.33
CA GLY A 43 7.82 2.22 -5.01
C GLY A 43 7.58 1.13 -3.97
N VAL A 44 7.85 1.46 -2.73
CA VAL A 44 7.47 0.65 -1.57
C VAL A 44 6.81 1.56 -0.55
N PHE A 45 5.62 1.21 -0.12
CA PHE A 45 4.92 1.84 0.99
C PHE A 45 4.86 0.87 2.16
N ILE A 46 5.47 1.25 3.28
CA ILE A 46 5.49 0.43 4.49
C ILE A 46 4.70 1.16 5.57
N HIS A 47 3.68 0.52 6.10
CA HIS A 47 2.88 1.06 7.20
C HIS A 47 2.96 0.15 8.43
N LEU A 48 3.59 0.65 9.48
CA LEU A 48 3.67 -0.02 10.77
C LEU A 48 2.51 0.44 11.67
N LEU A 49 1.61 -0.47 11.99
CA LEU A 49 0.46 -0.25 12.87
C LEU A 49 0.75 -0.79 14.27
N GLU A 50 0.71 0.06 15.27
CA GLU A 50 1.02 -0.32 16.66
C GLU A 50 -0.21 -0.85 17.43
N ASN A 51 -1.31 -0.11 17.40
CA ASN A 51 -2.52 -0.40 18.17
C ASN A 51 -3.68 -0.78 17.26
N THR A 52 -3.62 -1.96 16.67
CA THR A 52 -4.66 -2.44 15.79
C THR A 52 -5.57 -3.45 16.48
N ASN A 53 -6.83 -3.41 16.13
CA ASN A 53 -7.80 -4.47 16.39
C ASN A 53 -8.25 -5.07 15.04
N GLN A 54 -9.07 -6.10 15.08
CA GLN A 54 -9.60 -6.73 13.86
C GLN A 54 -10.30 -5.72 12.93
N ARG A 55 -10.91 -4.67 13.48
CA ARG A 55 -11.61 -3.62 12.72
C ARG A 55 -10.68 -2.72 11.91
N THR A 56 -9.39 -2.67 12.22
CA THR A 56 -8.41 -1.88 11.46
C THR A 56 -8.26 -2.40 10.02
N PHE A 57 -8.41 -3.69 9.84
CA PHE A 57 -8.38 -4.35 8.54
C PHE A 57 -9.78 -4.52 7.92
N SER A 58 -10.85 -4.36 8.69
CA SER A 58 -12.20 -4.38 8.15
C SER A 58 -12.57 -2.99 7.61
N ASN A 59 -13.19 -2.94 6.45
CA ASN A 59 -13.71 -1.70 5.87
C ASN A 59 -15.13 -1.37 6.35
N GLU A 60 -15.54 -1.85 7.53
CA GLU A 60 -16.82 -1.51 8.12
C GLU A 60 -16.98 0.00 8.41
N ARG A 61 -15.86 0.71 8.46
CA ARG A 61 -15.83 2.16 8.66
C ARG A 61 -14.82 2.80 7.70
N GLU A 62 -15.14 3.99 7.21
CA GLU A 62 -14.29 4.81 6.33
C GLU A 62 -12.94 5.24 6.95
N THR A 63 -12.59 4.73 8.10
CA THR A 63 -11.34 5.03 8.82
C THR A 63 -10.32 3.89 8.75
N GLY A 64 -10.64 2.80 8.08
CA GLY A 64 -9.74 1.65 7.89
C GLY A 64 -8.58 1.96 6.97
N ILE A 65 -7.51 1.17 7.09
CA ILE A 65 -6.31 1.35 6.26
C ILE A 65 -6.59 1.12 4.77
N PHE A 66 -7.43 0.14 4.43
CA PHE A 66 -7.79 -0.14 3.05
C PHE A 66 -8.58 1.00 2.41
N ASP A 67 -9.50 1.62 3.14
CA ASP A 67 -10.25 2.77 2.64
C ASP A 67 -9.33 3.97 2.38
N LYS A 68 -8.41 4.25 3.29
CA LYS A 68 -7.42 5.33 3.13
C LYS A 68 -6.51 5.10 1.92
N LEU A 69 -6.04 3.87 1.72
CA LEU A 69 -5.22 3.51 0.56
C LEU A 69 -6.02 3.58 -0.74
N TYR A 70 -7.24 3.03 -0.75
CA TYR A 70 -8.13 3.12 -1.92
C TYR A 70 -8.32 4.56 -2.37
N LYS A 71 -8.76 5.44 -1.49
CA LYS A 71 -9.01 6.86 -1.82
C LYS A 71 -7.75 7.54 -2.33
N SER A 72 -6.60 7.26 -1.71
CA SER A 72 -5.33 7.85 -2.13
C SER A 72 -4.92 7.40 -3.53
N PHE A 73 -4.99 6.12 -3.84
CA PHE A 73 -4.69 5.61 -5.18
C PHE A 73 -5.72 6.06 -6.22
N PHE A 74 -6.99 6.06 -5.87
CA PHE A 74 -8.06 6.52 -6.76
C PHE A 74 -7.87 7.98 -7.17
N ASP A 75 -7.55 8.85 -6.23
CA ASP A 75 -7.36 10.28 -6.49
C ASP A 75 -6.13 10.57 -7.37
N PHE A 76 -5.10 9.73 -7.31
CA PHE A 76 -3.85 9.94 -8.03
C PHE A 76 -3.60 8.97 -9.19
N GLN A 77 -4.54 8.11 -9.54
CA GLN A 77 -4.37 7.08 -10.59
C GLN A 77 -3.93 7.65 -11.94
N THR A 78 -4.39 8.84 -12.31
CA THR A 78 -4.03 9.50 -13.58
C THR A 78 -2.56 9.92 -13.66
N LYS A 79 -1.87 10.00 -12.52
CA LYS A 79 -0.43 10.31 -12.45
C LYS A 79 0.46 9.09 -12.64
N TRP A 80 -0.10 7.90 -12.67
CA TRP A 80 0.63 6.67 -12.95
C TRP A 80 0.86 6.53 -14.45
N ASN A 81 2.05 6.87 -14.89
CA ASN A 81 2.39 7.02 -16.31
C ASN A 81 3.34 5.96 -16.88
N ASP A 82 3.80 5.02 -16.06
CA ASP A 82 4.69 3.95 -16.49
C ASP A 82 4.03 2.57 -16.30
N GLU A 83 3.87 1.82 -17.39
CA GLU A 83 3.21 0.51 -17.38
C GLU A 83 4.06 -0.58 -16.69
N HIS A 84 5.36 -0.41 -16.63
CA HIS A 84 6.28 -1.38 -16.05
C HIS A 84 6.53 -1.19 -14.56
N LYS A 85 6.08 -0.06 -14.04
CA LYS A 85 6.23 0.30 -12.63
C LYS A 85 5.34 -0.55 -11.73
N SER A 86 5.83 -0.84 -10.54
CA SER A 86 5.06 -1.44 -9.46
C SER A 86 5.23 -0.67 -8.15
N ILE A 87 4.21 -0.75 -7.29
CA ILE A 87 4.29 -0.27 -5.91
C ILE A 87 3.97 -1.45 -5.00
N ARG A 88 4.89 -1.74 -4.08
CA ARG A 88 4.69 -2.75 -3.04
C ARG A 88 4.07 -2.11 -1.81
N LEU A 89 2.94 -2.65 -1.39
CA LEU A 89 2.25 -2.25 -0.18
C LEU A 89 2.55 -3.28 0.91
N ILE A 90 3.14 -2.84 2.01
CA ILE A 90 3.48 -3.68 3.15
C ILE A 90 2.83 -3.07 4.38
N ILE A 91 1.92 -3.80 5.01
CA ILE A 91 1.25 -3.39 6.24
C ILE A 91 1.60 -4.36 7.34
N ILE A 92 2.13 -3.85 8.43
CA ILE A 92 2.59 -4.64 9.56
C ILE A 92 1.77 -4.26 10.79
N SER A 93 1.11 -5.22 11.40
CA SER A 93 0.45 -5.07 12.69
C SER A 93 1.26 -5.77 13.78
N LEU A 94 1.87 -4.99 14.66
CA LEU A 94 2.65 -5.52 15.76
C LEU A 94 1.79 -6.28 16.78
N LYS A 95 0.63 -5.71 17.13
CA LYS A 95 -0.27 -6.31 18.10
C LYS A 95 -0.84 -7.65 17.64
N GLN A 96 -1.21 -7.75 16.38
CA GLN A 96 -1.76 -8.98 15.79
C GLN A 96 -0.67 -9.92 15.24
N LYS A 97 0.59 -9.50 15.27
CA LYS A 97 1.74 -10.25 14.76
C LYS A 97 1.54 -10.72 13.32
N ILE A 98 1.03 -9.83 12.49
CA ILE A 98 0.75 -10.12 11.09
C ILE A 98 1.40 -9.10 10.18
N LEU A 99 1.90 -9.58 9.06
CA LEU A 99 2.33 -8.79 7.91
C LEU A 99 1.44 -9.17 6.73
N ILE A 100 0.90 -8.17 6.07
CA ILE A 100 0.20 -8.33 4.79
C ILE A 100 0.90 -7.52 3.73
N TYR A 101 0.99 -8.05 2.53
CA TYR A 101 1.61 -7.32 1.42
C TYR A 101 0.95 -7.63 0.08
N ARG A 102 1.04 -6.67 -0.82
CA ARG A 102 0.59 -6.77 -2.20
C ARG A 102 1.49 -5.96 -3.11
N VAL A 103 1.71 -6.46 -4.32
CA VAL A 103 2.30 -5.69 -5.41
C VAL A 103 1.18 -5.10 -6.25
N LEU A 104 1.11 -3.77 -6.30
CA LEU A 104 0.15 -3.02 -7.11
C LEU A 104 0.79 -2.64 -8.44
N LYS A 105 0.07 -2.92 -9.53
CA LYS A 105 0.45 -2.57 -10.91
C LYS A 105 -0.64 -1.71 -11.55
N LYS A 106 -0.34 -1.10 -12.69
CA LYS A 106 -1.28 -0.25 -13.41
C LYS A 106 -2.63 -0.93 -13.69
N ASN A 107 -2.61 -2.20 -14.06
CA ASN A 107 -3.83 -2.97 -14.35
C ASN A 107 -4.76 -3.11 -13.15
N ASP A 108 -4.25 -3.02 -11.92
CA ASP A 108 -5.06 -3.10 -10.71
C ASP A 108 -6.03 -1.92 -10.55
N PHE A 109 -5.79 -0.79 -11.23
CA PHE A 109 -6.69 0.37 -11.18
C PHE A 109 -8.06 0.11 -11.80
N GLU A 110 -8.19 -0.85 -12.69
CA GLU A 110 -9.48 -1.26 -13.26
C GLU A 110 -10.39 -1.91 -12.20
N ASN A 111 -9.81 -2.54 -11.19
CA ASN A 111 -10.50 -3.24 -10.11
C ASN A 111 -10.06 -2.75 -8.72
N LEU A 112 -9.76 -1.47 -8.59
CA LEU A 112 -9.18 -0.90 -7.37
C LEU A 112 -10.06 -1.09 -6.13
N LYS A 113 -11.40 -1.06 -6.31
CA LYS A 113 -12.34 -1.35 -5.22
C LYS A 113 -12.21 -2.77 -4.69
N ASP A 114 -12.03 -3.74 -5.57
CA ASP A 114 -11.83 -5.13 -5.18
C ASP A 114 -10.47 -5.32 -4.51
N VAL A 115 -9.43 -4.67 -5.02
CA VAL A 115 -8.08 -4.70 -4.43
C VAL A 115 -8.11 -4.30 -2.96
N PHE A 116 -8.89 -3.29 -2.61
CA PHE A 116 -8.97 -2.74 -1.25
C PHE A 116 -10.26 -3.09 -0.50
N PHE A 117 -11.04 -4.06 -0.97
CA PHE A 117 -12.26 -4.56 -0.30
C PHE A 117 -13.32 -3.49 -0.01
N ILE A 118 -13.51 -2.54 -0.91
CA ILE A 118 -14.42 -1.41 -0.68
C ILE A 118 -15.89 -1.82 -0.75
N GLU A 119 -16.27 -2.71 -1.66
CA GLU A 119 -17.67 -3.18 -1.81
C GLU A 119 -17.93 -4.46 -1.04
N ASN A 120 -16.93 -5.34 -0.97
CA ASN A 120 -16.99 -6.60 -0.24
C ASN A 120 -16.13 -6.47 1.01
N HIS A 121 -16.73 -6.09 2.13
CA HIS A 121 -16.03 -5.90 3.37
C HIS A 121 -15.27 -7.16 3.80
N CYS A 122 -14.00 -7.01 3.98
CA CYS A 122 -13.13 -8.04 4.51
C CYS A 122 -13.33 -8.11 6.04
N GLY A 123 -13.84 -9.22 6.53
CA GLY A 123 -14.05 -9.45 7.97
C GLY A 123 -12.93 -10.24 8.64
N SER A 124 -12.08 -10.91 7.86
CA SER A 124 -11.01 -11.78 8.37
C SER A 124 -9.75 -11.73 7.52
N ILE A 125 -8.64 -12.19 8.10
CA ILE A 125 -7.34 -12.27 7.42
C ILE A 125 -7.39 -13.29 6.26
N GLU A 126 -8.17 -14.35 6.39
CA GLU A 126 -8.35 -15.36 5.34
C GLU A 126 -9.00 -14.76 4.08
N GLU A 127 -9.92 -13.83 4.24
CA GLU A 127 -10.57 -13.11 3.13
C GLU A 127 -9.58 -12.21 2.39
N ILE A 128 -8.61 -11.64 3.10
CA ILE A 128 -7.54 -10.83 2.49
C ILE A 128 -6.71 -11.66 1.50
N LYS A 129 -6.35 -12.89 1.84
CA LYS A 129 -5.56 -13.79 0.99
C LYS A 129 -6.21 -14.06 -0.36
N GLY A 130 -7.53 -14.07 -0.42
CA GLY A 130 -8.28 -14.40 -1.64
C GLY A 130 -8.15 -13.39 -2.78
N ASN A 131 -7.58 -12.20 -2.55
CA ASN A 131 -7.62 -11.08 -3.48
C ASN A 131 -6.24 -10.54 -3.89
N GLY A 132 -5.25 -11.41 -4.00
CA GLY A 132 -3.87 -11.03 -4.40
C GLY A 132 -3.02 -10.45 -3.28
N TRP A 133 -3.56 -10.35 -2.06
CA TRP A 133 -2.79 -10.05 -0.87
C TRP A 133 -2.16 -11.32 -0.31
N GLU A 134 -0.94 -11.22 0.12
CA GLU A 134 -0.25 -12.27 0.86
C GLU A 134 -0.14 -11.91 2.34
N THR A 135 -0.19 -12.92 3.18
CA THR A 135 -0.15 -12.73 4.63
C THR A 135 0.92 -13.61 5.25
N GLN A 136 1.63 -13.05 6.23
CA GLN A 136 2.55 -13.79 7.08
C GLN A 136 2.21 -13.52 8.54
N THR A 137 2.11 -14.57 9.33
CA THR A 137 1.94 -14.48 10.78
C THR A 137 3.23 -14.88 11.47
N THR A 138 3.63 -14.11 12.47
CA THR A 138 4.75 -14.50 13.37
C THR A 138 4.20 -15.26 14.55
N LYS A 139 4.85 -16.33 14.87
CA LYS A 139 4.51 -17.11 16.07
C LYS A 139 4.94 -16.40 17.34
#